data_8a2c3bbbc560677acd0f46ce730a5468
#
_entry.id   8a2c3bbbc560677acd0f46ce730a5468
#
_cell.length_a   1.000
_cell.length_b   1.000
_cell.length_c   1.000
_cell.angle_alpha   90.00
_cell.angle_beta   90.00
_cell.angle_gamma   90.00
#
_symmetry.space_group_name_H-M   'P 1'
#
loop_
_entity.id
_entity.type
_entity.pdbx_description
1 polymer ?
#
loop_
_entity_poly.entity_id
_entity_poly.type
_entity_poly.pdbx_seq_one_letter_code
_entity_poly.pdbx_strand_id
1 'polypeptide(L)'
;RDYYASRGLGDVYKRQLDEIGVDALLLQDMGVLTEVRAQNLWSRELHSSTQCDVRTPEKAYWLTTLGFKRIVLARELSLDEIKAIHQAIPDREIEVFVHGALCVSYSGVCYASEKCFGRSANRGECAQFCRMKFDLLDSNGQEIEHQRYLLSLKDLCQLDHLKDLADAGATSFKIEGRLKDINYVKNVVAAYSSQLDAIVKAEPRKYRRASVGHVQYNFTPNLKKTFNRGFTHYFLNGRQPDIASFDTPKAIGEFVGKVKEIRGNISFNVATVASFKNGDGLCFINDDRELEGFRVNRVEGNRLYPFGMPEHMRPGMALYRNNDRAFEALLARKSAERKIYIVIEMEPVMGNKFREEPQGVK
;
A
#
# COMPACT_ATOMS: atom_id res chain seq x y z
N ARG A 1 -10.06 -2.12 20.40
CA ARG A 1 -8.67 -2.58 20.71
C ARG A 1 -8.35 -2.20 22.14
N ASP A 2 -9.00 -2.85 23.07
CA ASP A 2 -8.89 -2.52 24.47
C ASP A 2 -7.70 -3.24 25.07
N TYR A 3 -6.60 -2.53 25.20
CA TYR A 3 -5.37 -3.01 25.82
C TYR A 3 -5.60 -3.50 27.26
N TYR A 4 -6.57 -2.90 27.97
CA TYR A 4 -6.93 -3.29 29.33
C TYR A 4 -7.90 -4.48 29.42
N ALA A 5 -8.61 -4.78 28.33
CA ALA A 5 -9.54 -5.90 28.27
C ALA A 5 -8.87 -7.25 27.96
N SER A 6 -7.55 -7.27 27.68
CA SER A 6 -6.88 -8.47 27.16
C SER A 6 -6.52 -9.54 28.18
N ARG A 7 -6.65 -9.28 29.48
CA ARG A 7 -6.47 -10.32 30.51
C ARG A 7 -7.76 -11.16 30.62
N GLY A 8 -7.81 -12.22 29.81
CA GLY A 8 -8.96 -13.15 29.74
C GLY A 8 -9.81 -13.02 28.49
N LEU A 9 -10.02 -11.82 27.91
CA LEU A 9 -10.77 -11.65 26.66
C LEU A 9 -9.96 -12.04 25.42
N GLY A 10 -8.63 -11.94 25.46
CA GLY A 10 -7.77 -12.32 24.34
C GLY A 10 -7.93 -13.78 23.91
N ASP A 11 -8.15 -14.69 24.84
CA ASP A 11 -8.32 -16.11 24.57
C ASP A 11 -9.71 -16.42 24.00
N VAL A 12 -10.73 -15.68 24.45
CA VAL A 12 -12.08 -15.74 23.86
C VAL A 12 -12.05 -15.32 22.40
N TYR A 13 -11.43 -14.19 22.09
CA TYR A 13 -11.30 -13.72 20.70
C TYR A 13 -10.53 -14.69 19.81
N LYS A 14 -9.47 -15.31 20.30
CA LYS A 14 -8.70 -16.30 19.52
C LYS A 14 -9.55 -17.53 19.19
N ARG A 15 -10.31 -18.06 20.15
CA ARG A 15 -11.25 -19.15 19.91
C ARG A 15 -12.35 -18.77 18.93
N GLN A 16 -12.93 -17.58 19.07
CA GLN A 16 -13.94 -17.07 18.16
C GLN A 16 -13.41 -16.96 16.72
N LEU A 17 -12.17 -16.48 16.54
CA LEU A 17 -11.54 -16.43 15.21
C LEU A 17 -11.34 -17.81 14.58
N ASP A 18 -10.99 -18.80 15.37
CA ASP A 18 -10.87 -20.18 14.92
C ASP A 18 -12.25 -20.79 14.57
N GLU A 19 -13.25 -20.55 15.42
CA GLU A 19 -14.64 -20.98 15.23
C GLU A 19 -15.29 -20.40 13.96
N ILE A 20 -15.11 -19.08 13.69
CA ILE A 20 -15.64 -18.44 12.47
C ILE A 20 -14.83 -18.75 11.21
N GLY A 21 -13.74 -19.45 11.34
CA GLY A 21 -13.03 -20.04 10.23
C GLY A 21 -12.10 -19.08 9.46
N VAL A 22 -11.46 -18.09 10.11
CA VAL A 22 -10.43 -17.29 9.43
C VAL A 22 -9.24 -18.16 9.05
N ASP A 23 -8.61 -17.89 7.89
CA ASP A 23 -7.61 -18.78 7.31
C ASP A 23 -6.29 -18.78 8.08
N ALA A 24 -5.85 -17.65 8.59
CA ALA A 24 -4.57 -17.51 9.28
C ALA A 24 -4.57 -16.43 10.36
N LEU A 25 -3.69 -16.61 11.36
CA LEU A 25 -3.43 -15.63 12.39
C LEU A 25 -2.05 -14.99 12.18
N LEU A 26 -2.02 -13.66 12.03
CA LEU A 26 -0.80 -12.88 11.88
C LEU A 26 -0.30 -12.46 13.26
N LEU A 27 0.90 -12.92 13.66
CA LEU A 27 1.49 -12.68 14.97
C LEU A 27 2.81 -11.91 14.89
N GLN A 28 3.01 -11.05 15.88
CA GLN A 28 4.27 -10.37 16.17
C GLN A 28 4.85 -10.86 17.49
N ASP A 29 4.03 -11.00 18.51
CA ASP A 29 4.43 -11.27 19.89
C ASP A 29 4.59 -12.77 20.12
N MET A 30 5.79 -13.19 20.55
CA MET A 30 6.09 -14.60 20.82
C MET A 30 5.44 -15.11 22.10
N GLY A 31 5.09 -14.22 23.04
CA GLY A 31 4.27 -14.58 24.21
C GLY A 31 2.87 -15.00 23.80
N VAL A 32 2.25 -14.27 22.84
CA VAL A 32 0.96 -14.67 22.25
C VAL A 32 1.06 -16.02 21.53
N LEU A 33 2.17 -16.28 20.83
CA LEU A 33 2.41 -17.58 20.19
C LEU A 33 2.47 -18.71 21.24
N THR A 34 3.16 -18.48 22.35
CA THR A 34 3.27 -19.44 23.44
C THR A 34 1.91 -19.77 24.02
N GLU A 35 1.09 -18.76 24.30
CA GLU A 35 -0.28 -18.94 24.82
C GLU A 35 -1.19 -19.68 23.83
N VAL A 36 -1.14 -19.29 22.54
CA VAL A 36 -1.91 -19.94 21.49
C VAL A 36 -1.64 -21.45 21.43
N ARG A 37 -0.37 -21.83 21.63
CA ARG A 37 0.06 -23.23 21.61
C ARG A 37 -0.26 -23.97 22.91
N ALA A 38 0.08 -23.38 24.05
CA ALA A 38 -0.11 -23.99 25.37
C ALA A 38 -1.59 -24.33 25.63
N GLN A 39 -2.49 -23.50 25.15
CA GLN A 39 -3.93 -23.66 25.34
C GLN A 39 -4.65 -24.29 24.14
N ASN A 40 -3.91 -24.63 23.07
CA ASN A 40 -4.47 -25.16 21.81
C ASN A 40 -5.62 -24.29 21.27
N LEU A 41 -5.41 -22.98 21.25
CA LEU A 41 -6.44 -21.98 20.88
C LEU A 41 -6.56 -21.75 19.37
N TRP A 42 -5.69 -22.35 18.58
CA TRP A 42 -5.61 -22.10 17.13
C TRP A 42 -5.14 -23.32 16.38
N SER A 43 -5.93 -23.77 15.40
CA SER A 43 -5.70 -25.00 14.63
C SER A 43 -5.19 -24.75 13.21
N ARG A 44 -5.16 -23.48 12.75
CA ARG A 44 -4.90 -23.10 11.36
C ARG A 44 -3.52 -22.47 11.18
N GLU A 45 -3.29 -21.83 10.04
CA GLU A 45 -1.99 -21.27 9.71
C GLU A 45 -1.59 -20.09 10.61
N LEU A 46 -0.28 -20.03 10.91
CA LEU A 46 0.34 -18.90 11.58
C LEU A 46 1.23 -18.16 10.59
N HIS A 47 1.05 -16.86 10.49
CA HIS A 47 1.88 -15.96 9.68
C HIS A 47 2.65 -15.01 10.59
N SER A 48 3.95 -14.79 10.32
CA SER A 48 4.72 -13.80 11.08
C SER A 48 4.40 -12.39 10.59
N SER A 49 4.27 -11.42 11.51
CA SER A 49 4.14 -10.01 11.16
C SER A 49 5.45 -9.45 10.61
N THR A 50 5.38 -8.40 9.76
CA THR A 50 6.56 -7.60 9.41
C THR A 50 7.26 -7.02 10.63
N GLN A 51 6.54 -6.77 11.73
CA GLN A 51 7.09 -6.29 13.01
C GLN A 51 7.89 -7.36 13.76
N CYS A 52 7.96 -8.59 13.25
CA CYS A 52 8.97 -9.55 13.68
C CYS A 52 10.38 -9.19 13.20
N ASP A 53 10.52 -8.16 12.37
CA ASP A 53 11.80 -7.65 11.87
C ASP A 53 12.66 -8.74 11.20
N VAL A 54 12.10 -9.40 10.19
CA VAL A 54 12.78 -10.49 9.48
C VAL A 54 13.63 -9.90 8.36
N ARG A 55 14.94 -9.84 8.61
CA ARG A 55 15.94 -9.28 7.69
C ARG A 55 17.05 -10.24 7.32
N THR A 56 17.12 -11.40 7.95
CA THR A 56 18.17 -12.38 7.69
C THR A 56 17.61 -13.78 7.47
N PRO A 57 18.32 -14.64 6.72
CA PRO A 57 17.95 -16.03 6.51
C PRO A 57 17.79 -16.82 7.82
N GLU A 58 18.67 -16.58 8.81
CA GLU A 58 18.66 -17.29 10.09
C GLU A 58 17.39 -16.98 10.87
N LYS A 59 16.98 -15.70 10.90
CA LYS A 59 15.74 -15.29 11.58
C LYS A 59 14.50 -15.84 10.89
N ALA A 60 14.47 -15.84 9.56
CA ALA A 60 13.42 -16.45 8.79
C ALA A 60 13.31 -17.95 9.10
N TYR A 61 14.42 -18.66 9.05
CA TYR A 61 14.48 -20.08 9.37
C TYR A 61 14.01 -20.36 10.81
N TRP A 62 14.49 -19.59 11.79
CA TRP A 62 14.03 -19.73 13.19
C TRP A 62 12.52 -19.61 13.32
N LEU A 63 11.88 -18.62 12.66
CA LEU A 63 10.43 -18.48 12.70
C LEU A 63 9.72 -19.71 12.08
N THR A 64 10.30 -20.34 11.07
CA THR A 64 9.71 -21.58 10.51
C THR A 64 9.73 -22.74 11.51
N THR A 65 10.79 -22.84 12.37
CA THR A 65 10.86 -23.84 13.45
C THR A 65 9.79 -23.59 14.52
N LEU A 66 9.34 -22.34 14.65
CA LEU A 66 8.20 -21.96 15.45
C LEU A 66 6.84 -22.17 14.73
N GLY A 67 6.79 -22.88 13.62
CA GLY A 67 5.56 -23.27 12.92
C GLY A 67 4.89 -22.16 12.10
N PHE A 68 5.55 -21.04 11.87
CA PHE A 68 5.03 -20.04 10.93
C PHE A 68 5.07 -20.58 9.50
N LYS A 69 3.94 -20.54 8.81
CA LYS A 69 3.76 -20.98 7.43
C LYS A 69 4.20 -19.90 6.43
N ARG A 70 3.82 -18.67 6.70
CA ARG A 70 4.16 -17.49 5.89
C ARG A 70 5.00 -16.52 6.71
N ILE A 71 6.07 -16.02 6.09
CA ILE A 71 6.99 -15.05 6.68
C ILE A 71 6.83 -13.70 5.96
N VAL A 72 6.35 -12.68 6.70
CA VAL A 72 6.29 -11.31 6.18
C VAL A 72 7.64 -10.64 6.43
N LEU A 73 8.33 -10.30 5.34
CA LEU A 73 9.66 -9.72 5.42
C LEU A 73 9.63 -8.22 5.80
N ALA A 74 10.78 -7.74 6.28
CA ALA A 74 11.03 -6.32 6.47
C ALA A 74 10.98 -5.57 5.12
N ARG A 75 10.55 -4.31 5.12
CA ARG A 75 10.42 -3.50 3.90
C ARG A 75 11.76 -2.97 3.38
N GLU A 76 12.79 -3.04 4.21
CA GLU A 76 14.12 -2.49 3.99
C GLU A 76 15.04 -3.40 3.16
N LEU A 77 14.56 -4.57 2.77
CA LEU A 77 15.36 -5.59 2.07
C LEU A 77 15.54 -5.25 0.59
N SER A 78 16.73 -5.56 0.10
CA SER A 78 17.04 -5.65 -1.33
C SER A 78 16.56 -6.96 -1.94
N LEU A 79 16.53 -7.03 -3.27
CA LEU A 79 16.19 -8.25 -4.01
C LEU A 79 17.12 -9.42 -3.65
N ASP A 80 18.42 -9.16 -3.48
CA ASP A 80 19.40 -10.20 -3.14
C ASP A 80 19.17 -10.75 -1.73
N GLU A 81 18.83 -9.90 -0.76
CA GLU A 81 18.48 -10.32 0.60
C GLU A 81 17.19 -11.15 0.62
N ILE A 82 16.15 -10.75 -0.14
CA ILE A 82 14.91 -11.53 -0.27
C ILE A 82 15.21 -12.90 -0.86
N LYS A 83 16.04 -12.97 -1.91
CA LYS A 83 16.45 -14.22 -2.54
C LYS A 83 17.24 -15.12 -1.59
N ALA A 84 18.16 -14.56 -0.79
CA ALA A 84 18.91 -15.31 0.21
C ALA A 84 17.99 -15.90 1.28
N ILE A 85 17.00 -15.15 1.73
CA ILE A 85 15.98 -15.64 2.67
C ILE A 85 15.18 -16.78 2.04
N HIS A 86 14.72 -16.63 0.80
CA HIS A 86 13.97 -17.70 0.10
C HIS A 86 14.81 -18.99 0.00
N GLN A 87 16.10 -18.88 -0.31
CA GLN A 87 16.98 -20.05 -0.38
C GLN A 87 17.10 -20.81 0.95
N ALA A 88 17.00 -20.08 2.08
CA ALA A 88 17.06 -20.70 3.41
C ALA A 88 15.73 -21.34 3.84
N ILE A 89 14.59 -20.90 3.26
CA ILE A 89 13.25 -21.38 3.60
C ILE A 89 12.42 -21.71 2.34
N PRO A 90 12.90 -22.56 1.42
CA PRO A 90 12.31 -22.73 0.08
C PRO A 90 10.87 -23.29 0.12
N ASP A 91 10.51 -24.00 1.18
CA ASP A 91 9.18 -24.63 1.36
C ASP A 91 8.19 -23.71 2.12
N ARG A 92 8.54 -22.43 2.34
CA ARG A 92 7.68 -21.49 3.06
C ARG A 92 7.24 -20.34 2.17
N GLU A 93 6.09 -19.79 2.49
CA GLU A 93 5.57 -18.62 1.79
C GLU A 93 6.27 -17.34 2.28
N ILE A 94 6.69 -16.52 1.34
CA ILE A 94 7.26 -15.20 1.61
C ILE A 94 6.26 -14.13 1.19
N GLU A 95 5.95 -13.23 2.12
CA GLU A 95 5.12 -12.06 1.86
C GLU A 95 5.96 -10.78 1.91
N VAL A 96 5.83 -9.94 0.90
CA VAL A 96 6.53 -8.65 0.80
C VAL A 96 5.53 -7.51 0.61
N PHE A 97 5.81 -6.35 1.20
CA PHE A 97 5.04 -5.14 0.89
C PHE A 97 5.43 -4.62 -0.48
N VAL A 98 4.43 -4.28 -1.29
CA VAL A 98 4.64 -3.81 -2.66
C VAL A 98 4.09 -2.42 -2.92
N HIS A 99 3.15 -1.92 -2.09
CA HIS A 99 2.55 -0.61 -2.29
C HIS A 99 2.07 0.03 -0.99
N GLY A 100 2.16 1.37 -0.95
CA GLY A 100 1.55 2.21 0.06
C GLY A 100 2.54 2.85 1.03
N ALA A 101 2.03 3.36 2.15
CA ALA A 101 2.81 4.16 3.08
C ALA A 101 3.98 3.39 3.71
N LEU A 102 5.18 3.97 3.63
CA LEU A 102 6.36 3.50 4.34
C LEU A 102 6.39 4.03 5.79
N CYS A 103 6.94 3.22 6.68
CA CYS A 103 7.34 3.62 8.02
C CYS A 103 8.83 3.98 8.03
N VAL A 104 9.21 5.06 8.72
CA VAL A 104 10.62 5.43 8.88
C VAL A 104 11.37 4.50 9.84
N SER A 105 10.63 3.86 10.77
CA SER A 105 11.21 2.86 11.68
C SER A 105 11.36 1.52 10.97
N TYR A 106 12.51 0.86 11.19
CA TYR A 106 12.78 -0.47 10.66
C TYR A 106 11.65 -1.45 10.98
N SER A 107 11.19 -2.16 9.97
CA SER A 107 10.10 -3.15 10.05
C SER A 107 8.81 -2.60 10.70
N GLY A 108 8.65 -1.27 10.76
CA GLY A 108 7.52 -0.63 11.45
C GLY A 108 7.57 -0.74 12.97
N VAL A 109 8.69 -1.15 13.59
CA VAL A 109 8.88 -1.21 15.03
C VAL A 109 9.22 0.17 15.56
N CYS A 110 8.24 0.87 16.14
CA CYS A 110 8.38 2.24 16.58
C CYS A 110 8.03 2.40 18.05
N TYR A 111 8.98 2.87 18.87
CA TYR A 111 8.79 3.20 20.27
C TYR A 111 8.62 4.71 20.52
N ALA A 112 9.02 5.55 19.56
CA ALA A 112 8.94 7.00 19.67
C ALA A 112 7.49 7.49 19.78
N SER A 113 6.56 6.89 19.05
CA SER A 113 5.13 7.20 19.13
C SER A 113 4.57 7.02 20.55
N GLU A 114 4.94 5.93 21.22
CA GLU A 114 4.52 5.68 22.61
C GLU A 114 5.23 6.64 23.58
N LYS A 115 6.55 6.82 23.44
CA LYS A 115 7.34 7.68 24.31
C LYS A 115 6.91 9.14 24.26
N CYS A 116 6.66 9.67 23.06
CA CYS A 116 6.34 11.09 22.88
C CYS A 116 4.86 11.42 23.01
N PHE A 117 3.96 10.47 22.72
CA PHE A 117 2.52 10.74 22.61
C PHE A 117 1.64 9.77 23.42
N GLY A 118 2.22 8.82 24.17
CA GLY A 118 1.48 7.80 24.89
C GLY A 118 0.69 6.83 24.00
N ARG A 119 1.02 6.78 22.68
CA ARG A 119 0.32 5.99 21.67
C ARG A 119 1.24 4.93 21.08
N SER A 120 1.01 3.66 21.41
CA SER A 120 1.88 2.57 20.96
C SER A 120 1.65 2.24 19.49
N ALA A 121 2.61 2.60 18.63
CA ALA A 121 2.59 2.24 17.20
C ALA A 121 2.64 0.72 17.00
N ASN A 122 3.35 -0.01 17.86
CA ASN A 122 3.45 -1.47 17.83
C ASN A 122 2.12 -2.16 18.17
N ARG A 123 1.20 -1.45 18.81
CA ARG A 123 -0.16 -1.91 19.16
C ARG A 123 -1.25 -1.30 18.27
N GLY A 124 -0.85 -0.66 17.15
CA GLY A 124 -1.77 -0.12 16.15
C GLY A 124 -2.23 1.32 16.38
N GLU A 125 -1.67 2.05 17.36
CA GLU A 125 -2.05 3.43 17.72
C GLU A 125 -0.99 4.47 17.29
N CYS A 126 -0.39 4.29 16.12
CA CYS A 126 0.64 5.17 15.61
C CYS A 126 0.20 6.64 15.60
N ALA A 127 0.96 7.53 16.25
CA ALA A 127 0.71 8.97 16.25
C ALA A 127 1.11 9.65 14.95
N GLN A 128 1.84 8.98 14.05
CA GLN A 128 2.36 9.51 12.78
C GLN A 128 3.23 10.78 12.97
N PHE A 129 3.93 10.92 14.10
CA PHE A 129 4.77 12.07 14.38
C PHE A 129 5.88 12.27 13.33
N CYS A 130 6.35 11.17 12.70
CA CYS A 130 7.30 11.24 11.59
C CYS A 130 6.77 11.99 10.36
N ARG A 131 5.49 12.37 10.36
CA ARG A 131 4.84 13.21 9.34
C ARG A 131 4.67 14.67 9.79
N MET A 132 5.28 15.05 10.92
CA MET A 132 5.34 16.41 11.41
C MET A 132 6.60 17.09 10.88
N LYS A 133 6.66 18.43 11.03
CA LYS A 133 7.83 19.22 10.70
C LYS A 133 8.85 19.14 11.83
N PHE A 134 10.12 19.17 11.46
CA PHE A 134 11.27 19.16 12.38
C PHE A 134 12.31 20.17 11.90
N ASP A 135 13.04 20.72 12.86
CA ASP A 135 14.28 21.43 12.62
C ASP A 135 15.43 20.44 12.66
N LEU A 136 16.38 20.58 11.75
CA LEU A 136 17.62 19.80 11.73
C LEU A 136 18.75 20.71 12.21
N LEU A 137 19.39 20.30 13.32
CA LEU A 137 20.53 21.04 13.89
C LEU A 137 21.80 20.19 13.71
N ASP A 138 22.94 20.88 13.54
CA ASP A 138 24.27 20.23 13.61
C ASP A 138 24.70 19.95 15.06
N SER A 139 25.91 19.40 15.24
CA SER A 139 26.46 19.07 16.57
C SER A 139 26.73 20.33 17.44
N ASN A 140 26.76 21.53 16.86
CA ASN A 140 26.97 22.77 17.56
C ASN A 140 25.65 23.52 17.86
N GLY A 141 24.50 22.92 17.47
CA GLY A 141 23.19 23.52 17.60
C GLY A 141 22.85 24.51 16.50
N GLN A 142 23.65 24.61 15.43
CA GLN A 142 23.34 25.45 14.29
C GLN A 142 22.29 24.79 13.41
N GLU A 143 21.27 25.55 13.01
CA GLU A 143 20.19 25.09 12.17
C GLU A 143 20.67 24.82 10.75
N ILE A 144 20.41 23.61 10.24
CA ILE A 144 20.70 23.15 8.88
C ILE A 144 19.43 23.23 8.02
N GLU A 145 18.29 22.79 8.56
CA GLU A 145 16.98 22.84 7.91
C GLU A 145 15.91 23.26 8.92
N HIS A 146 15.03 24.18 8.49
CA HIS A 146 13.95 24.73 9.29
C HIS A 146 12.60 24.14 8.91
N GLN A 147 11.85 23.59 9.90
CA GLN A 147 10.46 23.18 9.79
C GLN A 147 10.14 22.34 8.53
N ARG A 148 10.93 21.26 8.33
CA ARG A 148 10.77 20.33 7.20
C ARG A 148 10.23 18.97 7.64
N TYR A 149 9.58 18.28 6.74
CA TYR A 149 9.07 16.92 6.98
C TYR A 149 10.18 15.86 6.84
N LEU A 150 11.25 16.02 7.63
CA LEU A 150 12.52 15.28 7.48
C LEU A 150 12.39 13.77 7.56
N LEU A 151 11.39 13.27 8.31
CA LEU A 151 11.14 11.84 8.51
C LEU A 151 9.99 11.31 7.65
N SER A 152 9.41 12.16 6.78
CA SER A 152 8.27 11.77 5.94
C SER A 152 8.72 11.06 4.67
N LEU A 153 8.61 9.73 4.64
CA LEU A 153 8.94 8.93 3.46
C LEU A 153 7.88 9.08 2.36
N LYS A 154 8.32 8.95 1.10
CA LYS A 154 7.48 8.69 -0.07
C LYS A 154 6.72 7.38 0.10
N ASP A 155 5.72 7.13 -0.72
CA ASP A 155 4.99 5.87 -0.71
C ASP A 155 5.74 4.80 -1.53
N LEU A 156 5.74 3.57 -1.01
CA LEU A 156 6.31 2.42 -1.72
C LEU A 156 5.51 2.14 -2.99
N CYS A 157 6.18 1.86 -4.10
CA CYS A 157 5.57 1.35 -5.32
C CYS A 157 6.53 0.39 -6.02
N GLN A 158 6.19 -0.90 -6.01
CA GLN A 158 6.98 -1.97 -6.62
C GLN A 158 6.28 -2.57 -7.85
N LEU A 159 5.37 -1.83 -8.49
CA LEU A 159 4.61 -2.35 -9.61
C LEU A 159 5.51 -2.85 -10.75
N ASP A 160 6.54 -2.07 -11.08
CA ASP A 160 7.48 -2.39 -12.15
C ASP A 160 8.46 -3.53 -11.79
N HIS A 161 8.63 -3.80 -10.47
CA HIS A 161 9.50 -4.84 -9.92
C HIS A 161 8.74 -6.08 -9.44
N LEU A 162 7.45 -6.19 -9.77
CA LEU A 162 6.62 -7.29 -9.26
C LEU A 162 7.13 -8.67 -9.72
N LYS A 163 7.64 -8.74 -10.97
CA LYS A 163 8.25 -9.96 -11.50
C LYS A 163 9.56 -10.29 -10.78
N ASP A 164 10.42 -9.29 -10.56
CA ASP A 164 11.70 -9.48 -9.87
C ASP A 164 11.49 -10.00 -8.45
N LEU A 165 10.50 -9.48 -7.75
CA LEU A 165 10.10 -9.96 -6.42
C LEU A 165 9.58 -11.40 -6.44
N ALA A 166 8.77 -11.75 -7.45
CA ALA A 166 8.30 -13.13 -7.64
C ALA A 166 9.46 -14.07 -7.96
N ASP A 167 10.41 -13.65 -8.81
CA ASP A 167 11.62 -14.42 -9.13
C ASP A 167 12.55 -14.57 -7.92
N ALA A 168 12.55 -13.61 -7.00
CA ALA A 168 13.29 -13.69 -5.74
C ALA A 168 12.63 -14.60 -4.69
N GLY A 169 11.44 -15.15 -4.98
CA GLY A 169 10.74 -16.12 -4.14
C GLY A 169 9.54 -15.56 -3.37
N ALA A 170 9.15 -14.30 -3.58
CA ALA A 170 7.92 -13.78 -2.98
C ALA A 170 6.68 -14.40 -3.63
N THR A 171 5.78 -14.94 -2.79
CA THR A 171 4.53 -15.59 -3.21
C THR A 171 3.28 -14.78 -2.82
N SER A 172 3.44 -13.82 -1.91
CA SER A 172 2.37 -12.94 -1.42
C SER A 172 2.80 -11.48 -1.49
N PHE A 173 1.93 -10.62 -2.09
CA PHE A 173 2.21 -9.23 -2.37
C PHE A 173 1.24 -8.34 -1.59
N LYS A 174 1.76 -7.65 -0.56
CA LYS A 174 0.95 -6.90 0.39
C LYS A 174 0.84 -5.43 0.02
N ILE A 175 -0.39 -4.95 -0.07
CA ILE A 175 -0.72 -3.54 -0.28
C ILE A 175 -1.07 -2.91 1.06
N GLU A 176 -0.39 -1.82 1.44
CA GLU A 176 -0.74 -1.02 2.61
C GLU A 176 -1.77 0.03 2.23
N GLY A 177 -2.80 0.21 3.04
CA GLY A 177 -3.84 1.18 2.72
C GLY A 177 -5.08 1.14 3.61
N ARG A 178 -4.96 0.65 4.84
CA ARG A 178 -6.09 0.48 5.78
C ARG A 178 -6.97 1.73 5.94
N LEU A 179 -6.38 2.93 5.92
CA LEU A 179 -7.08 4.20 6.08
C LEU A 179 -7.30 4.94 4.74
N LYS A 180 -7.17 4.23 3.62
CA LYS A 180 -7.42 4.79 2.29
C LYS A 180 -8.87 4.59 1.87
N ASP A 181 -9.34 5.46 0.97
CA ASP A 181 -10.67 5.39 0.40
C ASP A 181 -10.82 4.22 -0.60
N ILE A 182 -12.06 3.96 -0.98
CA ILE A 182 -12.39 2.86 -1.90
C ILE A 182 -11.79 3.04 -3.30
N ASN A 183 -11.62 4.28 -3.77
CA ASN A 183 -11.05 4.57 -5.08
C ASN A 183 -9.56 4.22 -5.13
N TYR A 184 -8.83 4.52 -4.05
CA TYR A 184 -7.45 4.07 -3.87
C TYR A 184 -7.37 2.54 -3.94
N VAL A 185 -8.21 1.83 -3.18
CA VAL A 185 -8.22 0.36 -3.15
C VAL A 185 -8.50 -0.21 -4.54
N LYS A 186 -9.55 0.25 -5.21
CA LYS A 186 -9.90 -0.20 -6.57
C LYS A 186 -8.76 0.00 -7.57
N ASN A 187 -8.16 1.20 -7.56
CA ASN A 187 -7.09 1.56 -8.49
C ASN A 187 -5.82 0.75 -8.26
N VAL A 188 -5.35 0.66 -7.01
CA VAL A 188 -4.12 -0.05 -6.66
C VAL A 188 -4.27 -1.55 -6.89
N VAL A 189 -5.36 -2.15 -6.40
CA VAL A 189 -5.60 -3.59 -6.58
C VAL A 189 -5.72 -3.95 -8.06
N ALA A 190 -6.40 -3.12 -8.88
CA ALA A 190 -6.49 -3.35 -10.31
C ALA A 190 -5.12 -3.29 -11.00
N ALA A 191 -4.26 -2.33 -10.64
CA ALA A 191 -2.91 -2.22 -11.20
C ALA A 191 -2.07 -3.47 -10.92
N TYR A 192 -1.99 -3.88 -9.66
CA TYR A 192 -1.21 -5.06 -9.27
C TYR A 192 -1.80 -6.37 -9.79
N SER A 193 -3.13 -6.51 -9.78
CA SER A 193 -3.80 -7.68 -10.34
C SER A 193 -3.54 -7.83 -11.84
N SER A 194 -3.63 -6.73 -12.61
CA SER A 194 -3.36 -6.75 -14.04
C SER A 194 -1.89 -7.09 -14.33
N GLN A 195 -0.95 -6.59 -13.54
CA GLN A 195 0.47 -6.91 -13.69
C GLN A 195 0.75 -8.37 -13.37
N LEU A 196 0.13 -8.94 -12.32
CA LEU A 196 0.23 -10.37 -12.01
C LEU A 196 -0.36 -11.23 -13.12
N ASP A 197 -1.49 -10.84 -13.72
CA ASP A 197 -2.06 -11.56 -14.87
C ASP A 197 -1.11 -11.56 -16.06
N ALA A 198 -0.42 -10.43 -16.32
CA ALA A 198 0.58 -10.35 -17.38
C ALA A 198 1.78 -11.26 -17.12
N ILE A 199 2.28 -11.32 -15.88
CA ILE A 199 3.39 -12.21 -15.46
C ILE A 199 3.00 -13.68 -15.64
N VAL A 200 1.83 -14.07 -15.16
CA VAL A 200 1.34 -15.46 -15.27
C VAL A 200 1.14 -15.85 -16.73
N LYS A 201 0.60 -14.94 -17.55
CA LYS A 201 0.43 -15.17 -18.99
C LYS A 201 1.76 -15.33 -19.73
N ALA A 202 2.78 -14.58 -19.34
CA ALA A 202 4.11 -14.65 -19.95
C ALA A 202 4.86 -15.95 -19.58
N GLU A 203 4.72 -16.41 -18.32
CA GLU A 203 5.44 -17.59 -17.82
C GLU A 203 4.49 -18.60 -17.12
N PRO A 204 3.52 -19.20 -17.84
CA PRO A 204 2.45 -20.02 -17.23
C PRO A 204 2.96 -21.35 -16.65
N ARG A 205 4.17 -21.78 -17.02
CA ARG A 205 4.81 -22.97 -16.45
C ARG A 205 5.46 -22.70 -15.09
N LYS A 206 5.81 -21.43 -14.83
CA LYS A 206 6.50 -21.00 -13.60
C LYS A 206 5.53 -20.40 -12.58
N TYR A 207 4.55 -19.64 -13.05
CA TYR A 207 3.62 -18.90 -12.21
C TYR A 207 2.17 -19.32 -12.44
N ARG A 208 1.41 -19.33 -11.35
CA ARG A 208 -0.05 -19.45 -11.37
C ARG A 208 -0.65 -18.54 -10.30
N ARG A 209 -1.87 -18.09 -10.50
CA ARG A 209 -2.59 -17.36 -9.45
C ARG A 209 -3.10 -18.35 -8.38
N ALA A 210 -3.00 -17.93 -7.11
CA ALA A 210 -3.62 -18.66 -6.01
C ALA A 210 -5.15 -18.48 -6.00
N SER A 211 -5.64 -17.32 -6.50
CA SER A 211 -7.08 -17.03 -6.57
C SER A 211 -7.71 -17.60 -7.84
N VAL A 212 -8.92 -18.11 -7.73
CA VAL A 212 -9.71 -18.58 -8.87
C VAL A 212 -10.46 -17.42 -9.56
N GLY A 213 -10.77 -17.61 -10.86
CA GLY A 213 -11.52 -16.65 -11.67
C GLY A 213 -10.65 -15.58 -12.30
N HIS A 214 -11.31 -14.73 -13.10
CA HIS A 214 -10.71 -13.65 -13.85
C HIS A 214 -11.47 -12.35 -13.59
N VAL A 215 -10.74 -11.23 -13.45
CA VAL A 215 -11.33 -9.91 -13.23
C VAL A 215 -11.24 -9.09 -14.51
N GLN A 216 -12.39 -8.55 -14.94
CA GLN A 216 -12.47 -7.56 -16.01
C GLN A 216 -12.62 -6.17 -15.42
N TYR A 217 -11.78 -5.23 -15.87
CA TYR A 217 -11.80 -3.85 -15.44
C TYR A 217 -12.37 -2.95 -16.52
N ASN A 218 -13.23 -1.98 -16.13
CA ASN A 218 -13.81 -0.97 -17.04
C ASN A 218 -13.00 0.33 -17.03
N PHE A 219 -11.78 0.31 -16.51
CA PHE A 219 -10.87 1.45 -16.45
C PHE A 219 -9.43 0.98 -16.57
N THR A 220 -8.55 1.90 -16.95
CA THR A 220 -7.10 1.68 -16.92
C THR A 220 -6.56 2.21 -15.60
N PRO A 221 -5.92 1.36 -14.76
CA PRO A 221 -5.34 1.81 -13.51
C PRO A 221 -4.25 2.86 -13.72
N ASN A 222 -4.21 3.87 -12.86
CA ASN A 222 -3.13 4.84 -12.81
C ASN A 222 -2.86 5.24 -11.35
N LEU A 223 -1.77 4.72 -10.80
CA LEU A 223 -1.41 4.89 -9.38
C LEU A 223 -1.19 6.36 -8.98
N LYS A 224 -0.81 7.23 -9.93
CA LYS A 224 -0.59 8.66 -9.68
C LYS A 224 -1.88 9.44 -9.46
N LYS A 225 -3.04 8.91 -9.88
CA LYS A 225 -4.35 9.57 -9.77
C LYS A 225 -5.05 9.37 -8.43
N THR A 226 -4.51 8.54 -7.56
CA THR A 226 -4.99 8.34 -6.20
C THR A 226 -3.92 8.77 -5.19
N PHE A 227 -4.22 8.70 -3.91
CA PHE A 227 -3.33 9.19 -2.87
C PHE A 227 -1.90 8.67 -3.03
N ASN A 228 -0.93 9.59 -3.17
CA ASN A 228 0.50 9.29 -3.10
C ASN A 228 1.29 10.55 -2.69
N ARG A 229 2.46 10.34 -2.01
CA ARG A 229 3.43 11.38 -1.61
C ARG A 229 4.64 11.45 -2.56
N GLY A 230 4.45 11.00 -3.82
CA GLY A 230 5.52 10.55 -4.68
C GLY A 230 5.87 9.08 -4.37
N PHE A 231 6.47 8.38 -5.33
CA PHE A 231 6.80 6.97 -5.22
C PHE A 231 8.30 6.74 -5.06
N THR A 232 8.63 5.64 -4.39
CA THR A 232 10.00 5.14 -4.22
C THR A 232 9.99 3.61 -4.28
N HIS A 233 11.09 3.03 -4.78
CA HIS A 233 11.37 1.59 -4.66
C HIS A 233 12.06 1.25 -3.33
N TYR A 234 12.23 2.25 -2.49
CA TYR A 234 12.93 2.18 -1.22
C TYR A 234 14.34 1.60 -1.38
N PHE A 235 14.65 0.47 -0.75
CA PHE A 235 15.96 -0.15 -0.82
C PHE A 235 16.03 -1.40 -1.71
N LEU A 236 15.02 -1.65 -2.53
CA LEU A 236 14.95 -2.86 -3.35
C LEU A 236 16.19 -3.07 -4.23
N ASN A 237 16.71 -1.99 -4.82
CA ASN A 237 17.90 -1.98 -5.66
C ASN A 237 19.13 -1.39 -4.93
N GLY A 238 19.16 -1.48 -3.60
CA GLY A 238 20.18 -0.87 -2.77
C GLY A 238 19.74 0.45 -2.13
N ARG A 239 20.57 0.98 -1.23
CA ARG A 239 20.30 2.23 -0.52
C ARG A 239 20.35 3.43 -1.46
N GLN A 240 19.38 4.32 -1.33
CA GLN A 240 19.29 5.55 -2.12
C GLN A 240 18.82 6.72 -1.24
N PRO A 241 19.23 7.98 -1.54
CA PRO A 241 18.86 9.15 -0.73
C PRO A 241 17.44 9.64 -1.02
N ASP A 242 16.89 9.43 -2.24
CA ASP A 242 15.59 10.00 -2.67
C ASP A 242 14.40 9.15 -2.20
N ILE A 243 14.29 8.95 -0.89
CA ILE A 243 13.21 8.18 -0.26
C ILE A 243 12.21 9.05 0.51
N ALA A 244 12.50 10.33 0.71
CA ALA A 244 11.70 11.20 1.55
C ALA A 244 10.89 12.23 0.76
N SER A 245 9.76 12.67 1.35
CA SER A 245 8.91 13.75 0.87
C SER A 245 9.02 14.92 1.86
N PHE A 246 10.02 15.78 1.67
CA PHE A 246 10.37 16.83 2.63
C PHE A 246 9.41 18.02 2.64
N ASP A 247 8.66 18.24 1.56
CA ASP A 247 7.83 19.43 1.40
C ASP A 247 6.38 19.18 1.84
N THR A 248 5.92 17.91 1.84
CA THR A 248 4.55 17.60 2.27
C THR A 248 4.37 16.17 2.73
N PRO A 249 3.58 15.93 3.80
CA PRO A 249 3.12 14.59 4.20
C PRO A 249 1.78 14.24 3.52
N LYS A 250 1.19 15.17 2.76
CA LYS A 250 -0.11 15.02 2.08
C LYS A 250 0.08 14.46 0.67
N ALA A 251 -1.02 14.08 0.05
CA ALA A 251 -1.00 13.63 -1.34
C ALA A 251 -0.63 14.79 -2.27
N ILE A 252 0.39 14.56 -3.12
CA ILE A 252 0.75 15.48 -4.19
C ILE A 252 0.05 15.10 -5.51
N GLY A 253 -0.16 13.81 -5.76
CA GLY A 253 -0.86 13.33 -6.95
C GLY A 253 -0.02 13.26 -8.22
N GLU A 254 -0.68 13.48 -9.35
CA GLU A 254 -0.12 13.39 -10.70
C GLU A 254 0.45 14.74 -11.16
N PHE A 255 1.69 14.78 -11.62
CA PHE A 255 2.21 15.97 -12.31
C PHE A 255 1.41 16.24 -13.59
N VAL A 256 0.85 17.43 -13.73
CA VAL A 256 -0.01 17.80 -14.86
C VAL A 256 0.52 18.96 -15.70
N GLY A 257 1.70 19.50 -15.39
CA GLY A 257 2.33 20.55 -16.17
C GLY A 257 2.89 21.68 -15.32
N LYS A 258 3.19 22.81 -15.96
CA LYS A 258 3.68 24.02 -15.28
C LYS A 258 2.76 25.20 -15.55
N VAL A 259 2.62 26.08 -14.58
CA VAL A 259 1.92 27.35 -14.75
C VAL A 259 2.63 28.16 -15.81
N LYS A 260 1.92 28.56 -16.88
CA LYS A 260 2.50 29.30 -18.00
C LYS A 260 2.30 30.81 -17.85
N GLU A 261 1.07 31.23 -17.59
CA GLU A 261 0.66 32.63 -17.54
C GLU A 261 -0.48 32.80 -16.54
N ILE A 262 -0.44 33.87 -15.77
CA ILE A 262 -1.48 34.27 -14.81
C ILE A 262 -2.18 35.52 -15.32
N ARG A 263 -3.52 35.55 -15.26
CA ARG A 263 -4.32 36.72 -15.65
C ARG A 263 -5.10 37.28 -14.45
N GLY A 264 -4.50 38.27 -13.80
CA GLY A 264 -5.04 38.87 -12.58
C GLY A 264 -5.37 37.81 -11.52
N ASN A 265 -6.41 38.08 -10.74
CA ASN A 265 -6.94 37.12 -9.75
C ASN A 265 -8.06 36.19 -10.27
N ILE A 266 -8.09 35.95 -11.59
CA ILE A 266 -9.24 35.30 -12.21
C ILE A 266 -8.87 33.92 -12.79
N SER A 267 -7.73 33.82 -13.48
CA SER A 267 -7.37 32.60 -14.22
C SER A 267 -5.88 32.48 -14.51
N PHE A 268 -5.48 31.28 -14.87
CA PHE A 268 -4.10 31.01 -15.34
C PHE A 268 -4.12 29.95 -16.45
N ASN A 269 -3.05 29.92 -17.25
CA ASN A 269 -2.80 28.89 -18.26
C ASN A 269 -1.77 27.88 -17.75
N VAL A 270 -1.93 26.62 -18.16
CA VAL A 270 -1.01 25.53 -17.89
C VAL A 270 -0.34 25.08 -19.18
N ALA A 271 0.99 24.95 -19.14
CA ALA A 271 1.76 24.31 -20.19
C ALA A 271 1.66 22.78 -20.00
N THR A 272 0.80 22.12 -20.75
CA THR A 272 0.47 20.72 -20.54
C THR A 272 -0.20 20.07 -21.76
N VAL A 273 -0.16 18.75 -21.81
CA VAL A 273 -1.00 17.90 -22.67
C VAL A 273 -2.13 17.23 -21.88
N ALA A 274 -2.16 17.40 -20.56
CA ALA A 274 -3.22 16.85 -19.71
C ALA A 274 -4.53 17.60 -19.93
N SER A 275 -5.65 16.89 -19.87
CA SER A 275 -7.00 17.48 -19.88
C SER A 275 -7.49 17.69 -18.45
N PHE A 276 -8.22 18.78 -18.22
CA PHE A 276 -8.80 19.11 -16.92
C PHE A 276 -10.33 19.05 -16.97
N LYS A 277 -10.94 18.89 -15.80
CA LYS A 277 -12.40 18.95 -15.60
C LYS A 277 -12.75 19.94 -14.49
N ASN A 278 -13.95 20.49 -14.59
CA ASN A 278 -14.50 21.29 -13.51
C ASN A 278 -14.56 20.42 -12.24
N GLY A 279 -14.08 21.00 -11.13
CA GLY A 279 -14.01 20.29 -9.84
C GLY A 279 -12.72 19.52 -9.59
N ASP A 280 -11.78 19.45 -10.55
CA ASP A 280 -10.45 18.86 -10.29
C ASP A 280 -9.78 19.58 -9.12
N GLY A 281 -9.14 18.81 -8.24
CA GLY A 281 -8.28 19.30 -7.17
C GLY A 281 -6.85 19.38 -7.66
N LEU A 282 -6.26 20.59 -7.62
CA LEU A 282 -4.88 20.85 -8.01
C LEU A 282 -4.09 21.36 -6.84
N CYS A 283 -2.77 21.16 -6.88
CA CYS A 283 -1.85 21.68 -5.88
C CYS A 283 -0.48 21.97 -6.50
N PHE A 284 0.30 22.75 -5.78
CA PHE A 284 1.70 23.08 -6.09
C PHE A 284 2.47 23.28 -4.79
N ILE A 285 3.79 23.25 -4.85
CA ILE A 285 4.67 23.64 -3.76
C ILE A 285 5.08 25.10 -4.03
N ASN A 286 4.80 25.99 -3.09
CA ASN A 286 5.15 27.39 -3.18
C ASN A 286 6.65 27.66 -2.88
N ASP A 287 7.08 28.92 -2.93
CA ASP A 287 8.47 29.30 -2.69
C ASP A 287 8.91 29.06 -1.23
N ASP A 288 7.97 29.05 -0.28
CA ASP A 288 8.19 28.70 1.13
C ASP A 288 8.18 27.19 1.38
N ARG A 289 8.14 26.39 0.29
CA ARG A 289 8.06 24.91 0.32
C ARG A 289 6.83 24.35 1.04
N GLU A 290 5.74 25.10 0.99
CA GLU A 290 4.44 24.68 1.50
C GLU A 290 3.54 24.17 0.37
N LEU A 291 2.76 23.11 0.66
CA LEU A 291 1.77 22.60 -0.28
C LEU A 291 0.52 23.45 -0.25
N GLU A 292 0.24 24.16 -1.34
CA GLU A 292 -1.01 24.85 -1.57
C GLU A 292 -1.92 24.07 -2.51
N GLY A 293 -3.18 23.92 -2.12
CA GLY A 293 -4.20 23.22 -2.89
C GLY A 293 -5.40 24.09 -3.18
N PHE A 294 -5.99 23.90 -4.37
CA PHE A 294 -7.20 24.61 -4.80
C PHE A 294 -8.07 23.73 -5.68
N ARG A 295 -9.32 24.15 -5.90
CA ARG A 295 -10.25 23.49 -6.82
C ARG A 295 -10.47 24.34 -8.06
N VAL A 296 -10.53 23.66 -9.21
CA VAL A 296 -10.88 24.25 -10.49
C VAL A 296 -12.40 24.41 -10.57
N ASN A 297 -12.87 25.65 -10.75
CA ASN A 297 -14.29 25.95 -10.96
C ASN A 297 -14.69 25.74 -12.44
N ARG A 298 -13.91 26.31 -13.37
CA ARG A 298 -14.17 26.26 -14.81
C ARG A 298 -12.89 26.00 -15.60
N VAL A 299 -13.04 25.24 -16.69
CA VAL A 299 -11.95 24.86 -17.61
C VAL A 299 -12.29 25.35 -19.02
N GLU A 300 -11.37 26.03 -19.67
CA GLU A 300 -11.42 26.42 -21.09
C GLU A 300 -10.10 26.02 -21.76
N GLY A 301 -10.06 24.80 -22.31
CA GLY A 301 -8.81 24.22 -22.81
C GLY A 301 -7.78 24.11 -21.69
N ASN A 302 -6.62 24.77 -21.87
CA ASN A 302 -5.56 24.81 -20.87
C ASN A 302 -5.66 26.02 -19.92
N ARG A 303 -6.73 26.82 -20.04
CA ARG A 303 -7.03 27.94 -19.12
C ARG A 303 -7.93 27.45 -18.00
N LEU A 304 -7.48 27.65 -16.79
CA LEU A 304 -8.15 27.22 -15.57
C LEU A 304 -8.61 28.44 -14.77
N TYR A 305 -9.82 28.34 -14.26
CA TYR A 305 -10.47 29.33 -13.40
C TYR A 305 -10.71 28.66 -12.05
N PRO A 306 -9.87 28.93 -11.02
CA PRO A 306 -10.08 28.37 -9.68
C PRO A 306 -11.26 29.04 -8.97
N PHE A 307 -11.80 28.44 -7.90
CA PHE A 307 -12.79 29.10 -7.04
C PHE A 307 -12.21 30.33 -6.32
N GLY A 308 -10.92 30.30 -5.97
CA GLY A 308 -10.13 31.41 -5.48
C GLY A 308 -8.73 31.27 -6.05
N MET A 309 -8.17 32.36 -6.56
CA MET A 309 -6.81 32.34 -7.08
C MET A 309 -5.81 32.15 -5.93
N PRO A 310 -4.91 31.14 -5.99
CA PRO A 310 -3.89 30.97 -4.96
C PRO A 310 -2.92 32.14 -4.92
N GLU A 311 -2.62 32.66 -3.72
CA GLU A 311 -1.82 33.88 -3.54
C GLU A 311 -0.35 33.72 -3.97
N HIS A 312 0.24 32.53 -3.72
CA HIS A 312 1.65 32.27 -3.97
C HIS A 312 1.93 31.62 -5.33
N MET A 313 0.91 31.50 -6.18
CA MET A 313 1.11 30.92 -7.51
C MET A 313 1.93 31.85 -8.42
N ARG A 314 2.93 31.28 -9.09
CA ARG A 314 3.82 31.98 -10.03
C ARG A 314 3.95 31.21 -11.34
N PRO A 315 4.20 31.87 -12.47
CA PRO A 315 4.62 31.23 -13.71
C PRO A 315 5.86 30.37 -13.49
N GLY A 316 5.88 29.18 -14.14
CA GLY A 316 6.97 28.22 -14.03
C GLY A 316 6.80 27.16 -12.93
N MET A 317 5.93 27.40 -11.95
CA MET A 317 5.67 26.42 -10.89
C MET A 317 5.08 25.13 -11.43
N ALA A 318 5.55 23.99 -10.90
CA ALA A 318 5.02 22.68 -11.18
C ALA A 318 3.63 22.51 -10.56
N LEU A 319 2.68 22.06 -11.38
CA LEU A 319 1.29 21.83 -10.96
C LEU A 319 1.00 20.33 -10.92
N TYR A 320 0.35 19.91 -9.86
CA TYR A 320 -0.05 18.54 -9.65
C TYR A 320 -1.56 18.43 -9.48
N ARG A 321 -2.12 17.29 -9.87
CA ARG A 321 -3.53 16.95 -9.68
C ARG A 321 -3.65 15.87 -8.60
N ASN A 322 -4.13 16.25 -7.43
CA ASN A 322 -4.34 15.34 -6.30
C ASN A 322 -5.78 14.81 -6.21
N ASN A 323 -6.70 15.34 -7.04
CA ASN A 323 -8.06 14.83 -7.18
C ASN A 323 -8.52 14.94 -8.65
N ASP A 324 -8.64 13.81 -9.33
CA ASP A 324 -9.14 13.70 -10.71
C ASP A 324 -10.63 13.35 -10.71
N ARG A 325 -11.50 14.34 -10.93
CA ARG A 325 -12.96 14.15 -10.89
C ARG A 325 -13.49 13.16 -11.91
N ALA A 326 -12.88 13.12 -13.09
CA ALA A 326 -13.27 12.17 -14.13
C ALA A 326 -12.91 10.74 -13.74
N PHE A 327 -11.73 10.55 -13.18
CA PHE A 327 -11.26 9.25 -12.71
C PHE A 327 -12.06 8.76 -11.50
N GLU A 328 -12.33 9.63 -10.53
CA GLU A 328 -13.21 9.29 -9.40
C GLU A 328 -14.61 8.87 -9.84
N ALA A 329 -15.22 9.62 -10.77
CA ALA A 329 -16.54 9.29 -11.30
C ALA A 329 -16.54 7.93 -12.03
N LEU A 330 -15.43 7.57 -12.69
CA LEU A 330 -15.27 6.28 -13.33
C LEU A 330 -15.18 5.14 -12.30
N LEU A 331 -14.39 5.34 -11.23
CA LEU A 331 -14.24 4.36 -10.15
C LEU A 331 -15.50 4.22 -9.29
N ALA A 332 -16.32 5.26 -9.16
CA ALA A 332 -17.56 5.22 -8.39
C ALA A 332 -18.60 4.25 -9.00
N ARG A 333 -18.50 3.96 -10.30
CA ARG A 333 -19.37 3.02 -11.00
C ARG A 333 -18.93 1.57 -10.75
N LYS A 334 -19.62 0.60 -11.37
CA LYS A 334 -19.17 -0.80 -11.46
C LYS A 334 -17.88 -0.85 -12.27
N SER A 335 -16.75 -0.73 -11.59
CA SER A 335 -15.42 -0.59 -12.20
C SER A 335 -14.69 -1.91 -12.44
N ALA A 336 -15.15 -3.00 -11.79
CA ALA A 336 -14.60 -4.33 -11.94
C ALA A 336 -15.66 -5.41 -11.83
N GLU A 337 -15.48 -6.52 -12.54
CA GLU A 337 -16.35 -7.69 -12.48
C GLU A 337 -15.48 -8.95 -12.44
N ARG A 338 -15.61 -9.75 -11.39
CA ARG A 338 -14.95 -11.05 -11.27
C ARG A 338 -15.86 -12.13 -11.83
N LYS A 339 -15.34 -12.95 -12.75
CA LYS A 339 -16.01 -14.14 -13.30
C LYS A 339 -15.25 -15.38 -12.89
N ILE A 340 -15.98 -16.37 -12.42
CA ILE A 340 -15.45 -17.70 -12.11
C ILE A 340 -16.07 -18.65 -13.12
N TYR A 341 -15.24 -19.37 -13.86
CA TYR A 341 -15.72 -20.39 -14.77
C TYR A 341 -16.05 -21.64 -13.96
N ILE A 342 -17.25 -22.18 -14.19
CA ILE A 342 -17.68 -23.47 -13.65
C ILE A 342 -17.81 -24.45 -14.81
N VAL A 343 -17.36 -25.66 -14.63
CA VAL A 343 -17.61 -26.78 -15.54
C VAL A 343 -18.77 -27.56 -14.94
N ILE A 344 -19.84 -27.72 -15.72
CA ILE A 344 -20.99 -28.53 -15.35
C ILE A 344 -20.91 -29.80 -16.18
N GLU A 345 -20.60 -30.91 -15.53
CA GLU A 345 -20.71 -32.23 -16.16
C GLU A 345 -22.14 -32.76 -15.94
N MET A 346 -22.84 -33.04 -17.03
CA MET A 346 -24.18 -33.62 -16.99
C MET A 346 -24.11 -35.03 -17.48
N GLU A 347 -24.33 -36.00 -16.59
CA GLU A 347 -24.54 -37.38 -16.97
C GLU A 347 -26.03 -37.64 -17.16
N PRO A 348 -26.47 -38.13 -18.32
CA PRO A 348 -27.86 -38.55 -18.51
C PRO A 348 -28.14 -39.79 -17.68
N VAL A 349 -28.85 -39.64 -16.59
CA VAL A 349 -29.37 -40.79 -15.84
C VAL A 349 -30.64 -41.26 -16.53
N MET A 350 -30.64 -42.48 -17.02
CA MET A 350 -31.86 -43.11 -17.53
C MET A 350 -32.86 -43.28 -16.37
N GLY A 351 -33.86 -42.39 -16.33
CA GLY A 351 -34.90 -42.33 -15.31
C GLY A 351 -35.00 -40.98 -14.64
N ASN A 352 -35.82 -40.12 -15.14
CA ASN A 352 -36.49 -38.90 -14.65
C ASN A 352 -36.01 -38.18 -13.37
N LYS A 353 -34.72 -38.06 -13.08
CA LYS A 353 -34.23 -37.12 -12.03
C LYS A 353 -32.86 -36.57 -12.39
N PHE A 354 -32.79 -35.26 -12.63
CA PHE A 354 -31.52 -34.52 -12.63
C PHE A 354 -31.07 -34.39 -11.16
N ARG A 355 -29.85 -34.81 -10.83
CA ARG A 355 -29.19 -34.43 -9.58
C ARG A 355 -28.19 -33.33 -9.90
N GLU A 356 -28.43 -32.15 -9.39
CA GLU A 356 -27.41 -31.11 -9.27
C GLU A 356 -26.61 -31.37 -7.99
N GLU A 357 -25.39 -31.83 -8.11
CA GLU A 357 -24.42 -31.79 -7.02
C GLU A 357 -23.44 -30.61 -7.29
N PRO A 358 -23.47 -29.56 -6.47
CA PRO A 358 -22.44 -28.54 -6.57
C PRO A 358 -21.13 -29.13 -6.06
N GLN A 359 -20.14 -29.28 -6.94
CA GLN A 359 -18.78 -29.58 -6.49
C GLN A 359 -18.27 -28.40 -5.68
N GLY A 360 -18.08 -28.63 -4.39
CA GLY A 360 -17.59 -27.65 -3.45
C GLY A 360 -16.22 -27.13 -3.85
N VAL A 361 -16.13 -25.81 -3.93
CA VAL A 361 -14.86 -25.09 -4.00
C VAL A 361 -14.15 -25.32 -2.65
N LYS A 362 -13.09 -26.11 -2.66
CA LYS A 362 -12.14 -26.20 -1.55
C LYS A 362 -11.16 -25.04 -1.60
#